data_be6757a99be933071bb0d98b1cfa585d
#
_entry.id   be6757a99be933071bb0d98b1cfa585d
#
_cell.length_a   1.000
_cell.length_b   1.000
_cell.length_c   1.000
_cell.angle_alpha   90.00
_cell.angle_beta   90.00
_cell.angle_gamma   90.00
#
_symmetry.space_group_name_H-M   'P 1'
#
loop_
_entity.id
_entity.type
_entity.pdbx_description
1 polymer ?
#
loop_
_entity_poly.entity_id
_entity_poly.type
_entity_poly.pdbx_seq_one_letter_code
_entity_poly.pdbx_strand_id
1 'polypeptide(L)'
;ITSVCVKEFLSVRGDGSSTVRHLMTHEARAAFQLDRFERELPALLDQVPPAGENLLLEPIGNHVRGTKFLNGNHLINSELESAFNPICKQIDGVLYGRFDLKCQSIEALHRGEFMVMELNGVLGEPAHVYDPAFGVWRAYRDFYRHWRILYQLHRAQLRQGVQPTPHREAVQFIRGYLQYKKMLEAR
;
A
#
# COMPACT_ATOMS: atom_id res chain seq x y z
N ILE A 1 -13.76 2.56 9.75
CA ILE A 1 -12.39 2.33 9.23
C ILE A 1 -11.69 1.34 10.13
N THR A 2 -11.04 0.32 9.58
CA THR A 2 -10.42 -0.78 10.35
C THR A 2 -8.89 -0.73 10.33
N SER A 3 -8.30 0.05 9.41
CA SER A 3 -6.86 0.11 9.23
C SER A 3 -6.47 1.37 8.46
N VAL A 4 -5.38 1.99 8.86
CA VAL A 4 -4.68 3.05 8.13
C VAL A 4 -3.22 2.67 8.00
N CYS A 5 -2.69 2.79 6.80
CA CYS A 5 -1.27 2.61 6.50
C CYS A 5 -0.69 3.91 5.95
N VAL A 6 0.39 4.39 6.55
CA VAL A 6 1.15 5.52 6.04
C VAL A 6 2.30 5.01 5.18
N LYS A 7 2.45 5.57 3.98
CA LYS A 7 3.52 5.20 3.05
C LYS A 7 4.68 6.18 3.18
N GLU A 8 5.82 5.70 3.64
CA GLU A 8 7.08 6.45 3.64
C GLU A 8 7.88 6.07 2.39
N PHE A 9 8.05 7.03 1.48
CA PHE A 9 8.75 6.81 0.23
C PHE A 9 10.24 6.52 0.45
N LEU A 10 10.82 5.76 -0.48
CA LEU A 10 12.24 5.46 -0.43
C LEU A 10 13.06 6.75 -0.62
N SER A 11 13.85 7.07 0.37
CA SER A 11 14.75 8.22 0.37
C SER A 11 16.04 7.91 1.11
N VAL A 12 17.07 8.70 0.88
CA VAL A 12 18.31 8.71 1.64
C VAL A 12 18.59 10.11 2.17
N ARG A 13 19.21 10.20 3.33
CA ARG A 13 19.60 11.48 3.91
C ARG A 13 21.06 11.77 3.59
N GLY A 14 21.31 12.89 2.90
CA GLY A 14 22.64 13.36 2.56
C GLY A 14 23.46 13.70 3.81
N ASP A 15 24.75 13.39 3.76
CA ASP A 15 25.76 13.78 4.77
C ASP A 15 26.76 14.81 4.23
N GLY A 16 26.63 15.19 2.97
CA GLY A 16 27.50 16.15 2.28
C GLY A 16 28.84 15.57 1.79
N SER A 17 29.07 14.27 1.96
CA SER A 17 30.34 13.62 1.64
C SER A 17 30.20 12.27 0.93
N SER A 18 29.17 11.50 1.29
CA SER A 18 28.93 10.18 0.72
C SER A 18 28.08 10.24 -0.56
N THR A 19 28.38 9.36 -1.49
CA THR A 19 27.54 9.19 -2.68
C THR A 19 26.21 8.56 -2.33
N VAL A 20 25.19 8.75 -3.18
CA VAL A 20 23.89 8.08 -3.05
C VAL A 20 24.07 6.56 -2.94
N ARG A 21 24.97 5.97 -3.73
CA ARG A 21 25.33 4.54 -3.64
C ARG A 21 25.72 4.15 -2.22
N HIS A 22 26.63 4.88 -1.61
CA HIS A 22 27.10 4.61 -0.25
C HIS A 22 25.97 4.76 0.75
N LEU A 23 25.19 5.84 0.67
CA LEU A 23 24.05 6.06 1.57
C LEU A 23 23.00 4.94 1.45
N MET A 24 22.72 4.45 0.24
CA MET A 24 21.80 3.33 0.03
C MET A 24 22.25 2.04 0.70
N THR A 25 23.55 1.76 0.78
CA THR A 25 24.04 0.53 1.46
C THR A 25 23.76 0.52 2.96
N HIS A 26 23.59 1.70 3.57
CA HIS A 26 23.31 1.86 5.01
C HIS A 26 21.82 1.93 5.35
N GLU A 27 20.94 2.05 4.35
CA GLU A 27 19.50 2.02 4.53
C GLU A 27 18.95 0.69 3.98
N ALA A 28 18.49 -0.20 4.87
CA ALA A 28 18.12 -1.58 4.52
C ALA A 28 17.17 -1.68 3.30
N ARG A 29 16.16 -0.81 3.21
CA ARG A 29 15.21 -0.79 2.09
C ARG A 29 15.85 -0.31 0.79
N ALA A 30 16.76 0.65 0.87
CA ALA A 30 17.47 1.18 -0.28
C ALA A 30 18.52 0.16 -0.80
N ALA A 31 19.19 -0.55 0.09
CA ALA A 31 20.16 -1.58 -0.27
C ALA A 31 19.54 -2.66 -1.17
N PHE A 32 18.31 -3.10 -0.89
CA PHE A 32 17.58 -4.06 -1.75
C PHE A 32 17.24 -3.53 -3.15
N GLN A 33 17.30 -2.21 -3.35
CA GLN A 33 17.01 -1.58 -4.64
C GLN A 33 18.27 -1.24 -5.44
N LEU A 34 19.46 -1.45 -4.89
CA LEU A 34 20.71 -0.98 -5.47
C LEU A 34 20.92 -1.51 -6.89
N ASP A 35 20.75 -2.82 -7.12
CA ASP A 35 20.88 -3.44 -8.45
C ASP A 35 19.94 -2.83 -9.50
N ARG A 36 18.73 -2.41 -9.08
CA ARG A 36 17.79 -1.73 -9.96
C ARG A 36 18.30 -0.33 -10.31
N PHE A 37 18.76 0.42 -9.31
CA PHE A 37 19.30 1.77 -9.54
C PHE A 37 20.57 1.75 -10.37
N GLU A 38 21.41 0.72 -10.24
CA GLU A 38 22.59 0.54 -11.08
C GLU A 38 22.25 0.37 -12.57
N ARG A 39 21.14 -0.30 -12.86
CA ARG A 39 20.67 -0.48 -14.24
C ARG A 39 19.90 0.74 -14.78
N GLU A 40 19.04 1.33 -13.95
CA GLU A 40 18.07 2.34 -14.41
C GLU A 40 18.57 3.78 -14.26
N LEU A 41 19.35 4.07 -13.21
CA LEU A 41 19.75 5.43 -12.81
C LEU A 41 21.20 5.51 -12.32
N PRO A 42 22.20 5.00 -13.05
CA PRO A 42 23.59 4.95 -12.57
C PRO A 42 24.14 6.33 -12.21
N ALA A 43 23.81 7.37 -12.97
CA ALA A 43 24.28 8.74 -12.73
C ALA A 43 23.75 9.34 -11.40
N LEU A 44 22.59 8.87 -10.89
CA LEU A 44 22.07 9.27 -9.59
C LEU A 44 22.95 8.71 -8.47
N LEU A 45 23.45 7.50 -8.63
CA LEU A 45 24.22 6.81 -7.60
C LEU A 45 25.56 7.47 -7.27
N ASP A 46 26.11 8.24 -8.21
CA ASP A 46 27.40 8.93 -8.07
C ASP A 46 27.26 10.35 -7.50
N GLN A 47 26.02 10.83 -7.33
CA GLN A 47 25.76 12.14 -6.73
C GLN A 47 26.05 12.12 -5.21
N VAL A 48 26.52 13.27 -4.71
CA VAL A 48 26.72 13.52 -3.28
C VAL A 48 25.66 14.53 -2.81
N PRO A 49 24.60 14.07 -2.14
CA PRO A 49 23.56 14.99 -1.67
C PRO A 49 24.10 15.87 -0.54
N PRO A 50 23.70 17.16 -0.47
CA PRO A 50 24.04 18.05 0.62
C PRO A 50 23.70 17.49 2.01
N ALA A 51 24.49 17.88 3.02
CA ALA A 51 24.24 17.46 4.40
C ALA A 51 22.84 17.86 4.87
N GLY A 52 22.08 16.88 5.37
CA GLY A 52 20.73 17.09 5.86
C GLY A 52 19.63 17.04 4.80
N GLU A 53 19.96 17.07 3.52
CA GLU A 53 18.97 16.90 2.44
C GLU A 53 18.36 15.50 2.49
N ASN A 54 17.02 15.44 2.35
CA ASN A 54 16.33 14.16 2.17
C ASN A 54 16.08 13.95 0.67
N LEU A 55 16.94 13.20 0.02
CA LEU A 55 16.83 12.89 -1.41
C LEU A 55 15.82 11.76 -1.63
N LEU A 56 14.70 12.09 -2.29
CA LEU A 56 13.70 11.11 -2.70
C LEU A 56 14.24 10.24 -3.83
N LEU A 57 14.35 8.93 -3.60
CA LEU A 57 14.83 7.97 -4.59
C LEU A 57 13.71 7.37 -5.43
N GLU A 58 12.55 7.12 -4.82
CA GLU A 58 11.42 6.49 -5.50
C GLU A 58 10.11 7.20 -5.13
N PRO A 59 9.45 7.88 -6.11
CA PRO A 59 8.20 8.60 -5.85
C PRO A 59 6.96 7.71 -5.86
N ILE A 60 7.11 6.43 -6.24
CA ILE A 60 6.00 5.49 -6.32
C ILE A 60 5.86 4.75 -4.99
N GLY A 61 4.70 4.89 -4.34
CA GLY A 61 4.39 4.28 -3.06
C GLY A 61 4.15 2.77 -3.13
N ASN A 62 5.11 2.01 -3.67
CA ASN A 62 5.05 0.57 -3.84
C ASN A 62 6.06 -0.12 -2.92
N HIS A 63 5.59 -1.12 -2.14
CA HIS A 63 6.40 -1.87 -1.20
C HIS A 63 7.60 -2.58 -1.88
N VAL A 64 7.39 -3.16 -3.08
CA VAL A 64 8.44 -3.83 -3.86
C VAL A 64 9.52 -2.86 -4.32
N ARG A 65 9.18 -1.58 -4.49
CA ARG A 65 10.11 -0.51 -4.87
C ARG A 65 10.79 0.19 -3.68
N GLY A 66 10.61 -0.36 -2.47
CA GLY A 66 11.31 0.12 -1.28
C GLY A 66 10.49 1.02 -0.35
N THR A 67 9.24 1.39 -0.71
CA THR A 67 8.36 2.15 0.19
C THR A 67 8.14 1.40 1.50
N LYS A 68 8.31 2.06 2.64
CA LYS A 68 7.94 1.52 3.95
C LYS A 68 6.45 1.72 4.18
N PHE A 69 5.81 0.69 4.66
CA PHE A 69 4.42 0.73 5.11
C PHE A 69 4.42 0.82 6.62
N LEU A 70 3.92 1.93 7.14
CA LEU A 70 3.92 2.24 8.57
C LEU A 70 2.51 2.14 9.13
N ASN A 71 2.40 1.72 10.39
CA ASN A 71 1.14 1.67 11.09
C ASN A 71 0.60 3.07 11.38
N GLY A 72 -0.47 3.44 10.68
CA GLY A 72 -1.18 4.70 10.82
C GLY A 72 -2.50 4.59 11.61
N ASN A 73 -2.75 3.49 12.32
CA ASN A 73 -4.04 3.27 13.00
C ASN A 73 -4.34 4.31 14.09
N HIS A 74 -3.33 5.00 14.61
CA HIS A 74 -3.49 6.11 15.53
C HIS A 74 -4.18 7.34 14.91
N LEU A 75 -4.26 7.40 13.57
CA LEU A 75 -4.96 8.45 12.82
C LEU A 75 -6.46 8.20 12.71
N ILE A 76 -6.93 7.02 13.09
CA ILE A 76 -8.36 6.69 13.03
C ILE A 76 -9.08 7.45 14.15
N ASN A 77 -10.00 8.31 13.76
CA ASN A 77 -10.85 9.08 14.67
C ASN A 77 -12.23 9.33 14.01
N SER A 78 -13.12 9.96 14.74
CA SER A 78 -14.48 10.26 14.26
C SER A 78 -14.51 11.21 13.06
N GLU A 79 -13.54 12.11 12.92
CA GLU A 79 -13.44 13.03 11.79
C GLU A 79 -13.11 12.26 10.50
N LEU A 80 -12.10 11.38 10.56
CA LEU A 80 -11.73 10.53 9.44
C LEU A 80 -12.88 9.59 9.02
N GLU A 81 -13.59 9.00 9.99
CA GLU A 81 -14.76 8.17 9.70
C GLU A 81 -15.88 8.98 9.05
N SER A 82 -16.10 10.20 9.51
CA SER A 82 -17.11 11.13 8.96
C SER A 82 -16.75 11.56 7.53
N ALA A 83 -15.46 11.73 7.21
CA ALA A 83 -14.99 12.06 5.87
C ALA A 83 -15.18 10.88 4.89
N PHE A 84 -14.93 9.64 5.33
CA PHE A 84 -15.02 8.46 4.48
C PHE A 84 -16.42 7.88 4.31
N ASN A 85 -17.28 7.94 5.32
CA ASN A 85 -18.61 7.34 5.29
C ASN A 85 -19.46 7.78 4.09
N PRO A 86 -19.51 9.08 3.69
CA PRO A 86 -20.25 9.50 2.51
C PRO A 86 -19.72 8.89 1.21
N ILE A 87 -18.39 8.77 1.09
CA ILE A 87 -17.73 8.21 -0.10
C ILE A 87 -18.08 6.72 -0.22
N CYS A 88 -17.93 5.96 0.87
CA CYS A 88 -18.22 4.53 0.87
C CYS A 88 -19.71 4.24 0.56
N LYS A 89 -20.64 5.10 1.01
CA LYS A 89 -22.07 4.94 0.74
C LYS A 89 -22.46 5.20 -0.72
N GLN A 90 -21.63 5.91 -1.49
CA GLN A 90 -21.87 6.19 -2.92
C GLN A 90 -21.35 5.06 -3.82
N ILE A 91 -20.62 4.10 -3.29
CA ILE A 91 -20.05 3.00 -4.08
C ILE A 91 -20.89 1.74 -3.80
N ASP A 92 -21.90 1.53 -4.64
CA ASP A 92 -22.80 0.39 -4.50
C ASP A 92 -22.05 -0.95 -4.61
N GLY A 93 -22.40 -1.89 -3.73
CA GLY A 93 -21.87 -3.25 -3.74
C GLY A 93 -20.47 -3.42 -3.16
N VAL A 94 -19.75 -2.34 -2.86
CA VAL A 94 -18.43 -2.42 -2.23
C VAL A 94 -18.56 -2.32 -0.71
N LEU A 95 -18.59 -3.46 -0.04
CA LEU A 95 -18.72 -3.55 1.42
C LEU A 95 -17.39 -3.63 2.16
N TYR A 96 -16.31 -3.90 1.44
CA TYR A 96 -14.96 -4.00 1.96
C TYR A 96 -13.96 -3.63 0.86
N GLY A 97 -12.93 -2.88 1.23
CA GLY A 97 -11.88 -2.49 0.31
C GLY A 97 -10.79 -1.66 0.97
N ARG A 98 -9.73 -1.39 0.25
CA ARG A 98 -8.65 -0.51 0.65
C ARG A 98 -8.51 0.63 -0.35
N PHE A 99 -8.66 1.86 0.14
CA PHE A 99 -8.36 3.05 -0.64
C PHE A 99 -6.88 3.38 -0.54
N ASP A 100 -6.21 3.48 -1.67
CA ASP A 100 -4.90 4.11 -1.78
C ASP A 100 -5.13 5.58 -2.16
N LEU A 101 -4.65 6.50 -1.34
CA LEU A 101 -4.96 7.92 -1.47
C LEU A 101 -3.73 8.81 -1.25
N LYS A 102 -3.83 10.08 -1.69
CA LYS A 102 -2.86 11.15 -1.40
C LYS A 102 -3.57 12.30 -0.71
N CYS A 103 -2.94 12.87 0.31
CA CYS A 103 -3.34 14.09 0.99
C CYS A 103 -2.12 14.97 1.24
N GLN A 104 -2.35 16.26 1.50
CA GLN A 104 -1.26 17.21 1.77
C GLN A 104 -0.75 17.13 3.20
N SER A 105 -1.64 16.79 4.15
CA SER A 105 -1.31 16.64 5.56
C SER A 105 -2.31 15.72 6.26
N ILE A 106 -2.05 15.36 7.51
CA ILE A 106 -2.96 14.58 8.35
C ILE A 106 -4.25 15.38 8.62
N GLU A 107 -4.14 16.68 8.85
CA GLU A 107 -5.30 17.56 9.05
C GLU A 107 -6.18 17.63 7.79
N ALA A 108 -5.56 17.70 6.61
CA ALA A 108 -6.28 17.63 5.33
C ALA A 108 -7.00 16.29 5.17
N LEU A 109 -6.35 15.18 5.54
CA LEU A 109 -6.95 13.85 5.56
C LEU A 109 -8.22 13.80 6.43
N HIS A 110 -8.16 14.35 7.64
CA HIS A 110 -9.30 14.38 8.57
C HIS A 110 -10.43 15.27 8.06
N ARG A 111 -10.13 16.34 7.32
CA ARG A 111 -11.15 17.19 6.68
C ARG A 111 -11.74 16.61 5.40
N GLY A 112 -11.27 15.42 4.94
CA GLY A 112 -11.73 14.82 3.68
C GLY A 112 -11.07 15.42 2.43
N GLU A 113 -10.01 16.22 2.58
CA GLU A 113 -9.23 16.84 1.51
C GLU A 113 -8.15 15.87 1.01
N PHE A 114 -8.53 14.88 0.26
CA PHE A 114 -7.62 13.87 -0.30
C PHE A 114 -8.04 13.45 -1.71
N MET A 115 -7.10 12.90 -2.45
CA MET A 115 -7.33 12.30 -3.76
C MET A 115 -7.27 10.79 -3.64
N VAL A 116 -8.33 10.09 -4.03
CA VAL A 116 -8.33 8.64 -4.18
C VAL A 116 -7.59 8.27 -5.45
N MET A 117 -6.55 7.46 -5.32
CA MET A 117 -5.74 6.97 -6.44
C MET A 117 -6.21 5.62 -6.92
N GLU A 118 -6.61 4.74 -5.99
CA GLU A 118 -6.99 3.36 -6.27
C GLU A 118 -7.95 2.86 -5.19
N LEU A 119 -8.90 2.02 -5.60
CA LEU A 119 -9.74 1.22 -4.71
C LEU A 119 -9.43 -0.26 -4.95
N ASN A 120 -8.79 -0.88 -3.99
CA ASN A 120 -8.56 -2.32 -3.97
C ASN A 120 -9.74 -3.02 -3.30
N GLY A 121 -10.30 -4.04 -3.95
CA GLY A 121 -11.43 -4.81 -3.44
C GLY A 121 -11.04 -5.76 -2.28
N VAL A 122 -11.72 -6.89 -2.23
CA VAL A 122 -11.61 -7.89 -1.14
C VAL A 122 -10.20 -8.44 -0.88
N LEU A 123 -9.31 -8.38 -1.87
CA LEU A 123 -7.90 -8.75 -1.73
C LEU A 123 -7.01 -7.62 -1.20
N GLY A 124 -7.59 -6.44 -0.96
CA GLY A 124 -6.91 -5.32 -0.33
C GLY A 124 -6.66 -5.58 1.15
N GLU A 125 -5.58 -6.26 1.47
CA GLU A 125 -5.20 -6.58 2.84
C GLU A 125 -4.81 -5.35 3.69
N PRO A 126 -4.86 -5.45 5.04
CA PRO A 126 -4.52 -4.34 5.94
C PRO A 126 -3.01 -4.08 5.93
N ALA A 127 -2.57 -3.13 5.11
CA ALA A 127 -1.15 -2.90 4.83
C ALA A 127 -0.32 -2.36 6.02
N HIS A 128 -0.95 -1.84 7.08
CA HIS A 128 -0.28 -1.41 8.31
C HIS A 128 0.47 -2.54 9.03
N VAL A 129 0.10 -3.79 8.78
CA VAL A 129 0.75 -4.97 9.38
C VAL A 129 2.18 -5.20 8.89
N TYR A 130 2.54 -4.56 7.78
CA TYR A 130 3.90 -4.61 7.21
C TYR A 130 4.86 -3.60 7.83
N ASP A 131 4.42 -2.82 8.81
CA ASP A 131 5.30 -1.97 9.60
C ASP A 131 6.31 -2.85 10.36
N PRO A 132 7.62 -2.64 10.19
CA PRO A 132 8.64 -3.41 10.88
C PRO A 132 8.51 -3.39 12.42
N ALA A 133 7.93 -2.32 12.98
CA ALA A 133 7.69 -2.16 14.41
C ALA A 133 6.39 -2.80 14.90
N PHE A 134 5.53 -3.29 14.00
CA PHE A 134 4.18 -3.75 14.38
C PHE A 134 4.19 -5.07 15.15
N GLY A 135 5.12 -5.95 14.84
CA GLY A 135 5.27 -7.26 15.48
C GLY A 135 4.36 -8.35 14.88
N VAL A 136 4.97 -9.52 14.67
CA VAL A 136 4.36 -10.63 13.91
C VAL A 136 3.05 -11.16 14.51
N TRP A 137 2.95 -11.31 15.83
CA TRP A 137 1.73 -11.79 16.49
C TRP A 137 0.56 -10.83 16.39
N ARG A 138 0.84 -9.52 16.41
CA ARG A 138 -0.18 -8.48 16.17
C ARG A 138 -0.65 -8.53 14.72
N ALA A 139 0.26 -8.73 13.78
CA ALA A 139 -0.07 -8.87 12.36
C ALA A 139 -1.03 -10.05 12.11
N TYR A 140 -0.72 -11.24 12.63
CA TYR A 140 -1.61 -12.41 12.53
C TYR A 140 -2.98 -12.16 13.15
N ARG A 141 -3.03 -11.54 14.33
CA ARG A 141 -4.30 -11.16 14.97
C ARG A 141 -5.13 -10.23 14.10
N ASP A 142 -4.50 -9.24 13.47
CA ASP A 142 -5.21 -8.27 12.66
C ASP A 142 -5.62 -8.84 11.30
N PHE A 143 -4.83 -9.69 10.67
CA PHE A 143 -5.27 -10.52 9.56
C PHE A 143 -6.50 -11.35 9.89
N TYR A 144 -6.49 -12.07 11.02
CA TYR A 144 -7.64 -12.86 11.47
C TYR A 144 -8.90 -11.99 11.66
N ARG A 145 -8.77 -10.80 12.24
CA ARG A 145 -9.89 -9.85 12.39
C ARG A 145 -10.47 -9.43 11.04
N HIS A 146 -9.62 -9.10 10.07
CA HIS A 146 -10.06 -8.73 8.73
C HIS A 146 -10.74 -9.90 8.01
N TRP A 147 -10.19 -11.09 8.06
CA TRP A 147 -10.80 -12.29 7.49
C TRP A 147 -12.15 -12.61 8.14
N ARG A 148 -12.28 -12.40 9.44
CA ARG A 148 -13.55 -12.55 10.16
C ARG A 148 -14.59 -11.57 9.64
N ILE A 149 -14.23 -10.31 9.40
CA ILE A 149 -15.13 -9.31 8.81
C ILE A 149 -15.58 -9.75 7.42
N LEU A 150 -14.65 -10.15 6.54
CA LEU A 150 -14.97 -10.67 5.21
C LEU A 150 -15.92 -11.86 5.26
N TYR A 151 -15.69 -12.80 6.16
CA TYR A 151 -16.59 -13.94 6.37
C TYR A 151 -18.00 -13.50 6.82
N GLN A 152 -18.09 -12.55 7.72
CA GLN A 152 -19.38 -12.00 8.18
C GLN A 152 -20.14 -11.30 7.05
N LEU A 153 -19.44 -10.49 6.24
CA LEU A 153 -20.00 -9.82 5.07
C LEU A 153 -20.50 -10.85 4.03
N HIS A 154 -19.69 -11.85 3.73
CA HIS A 154 -20.09 -12.94 2.84
C HIS A 154 -21.37 -13.64 3.32
N ARG A 155 -21.42 -14.00 4.62
CA ARG A 155 -22.63 -14.61 5.22
C ARG A 155 -23.86 -13.70 5.12
N ALA A 156 -23.69 -12.40 5.31
CA ALA A 156 -24.78 -11.43 5.19
C ALA A 156 -25.28 -11.34 3.75
N GLN A 157 -24.40 -11.31 2.76
CA GLN A 157 -24.75 -11.28 1.35
C GLN A 157 -25.47 -12.55 0.89
N LEU A 158 -25.01 -13.74 1.31
CA LEU A 158 -25.72 -14.98 1.03
C LEU A 158 -27.17 -14.97 1.53
N ARG A 159 -27.42 -14.39 2.72
CA ARG A 159 -28.78 -14.25 3.27
C ARG A 159 -29.66 -13.30 2.45
N GLN A 160 -29.06 -12.37 1.72
CA GLN A 160 -29.73 -11.44 0.82
C GLN A 160 -29.90 -12.02 -0.61
N GLY A 161 -29.52 -13.29 -0.83
CA GLY A 161 -29.66 -13.97 -2.11
C GLY A 161 -28.53 -13.71 -3.11
N VAL A 162 -27.47 -13.00 -2.69
CA VAL A 162 -26.29 -12.81 -3.55
C VAL A 162 -25.56 -14.14 -3.70
N GLN A 163 -25.40 -14.58 -4.95
CA GLN A 163 -24.70 -15.83 -5.25
C GLN A 163 -23.19 -15.59 -5.41
N PRO A 164 -22.34 -16.44 -4.82
CA PRO A 164 -20.90 -16.35 -5.04
C PRO A 164 -20.57 -16.74 -6.50
N THR A 165 -19.49 -16.18 -7.02
CA THR A 165 -18.97 -16.56 -8.34
C THR A 165 -18.71 -18.07 -8.39
N PRO A 166 -19.27 -18.80 -9.37
CA PRO A 166 -19.04 -20.23 -9.52
C PRO A 166 -17.55 -20.55 -9.65
N HIS A 167 -17.10 -21.62 -9.01
CA HIS A 167 -15.68 -22.01 -9.01
C HIS A 167 -15.08 -22.13 -10.42
N ARG A 168 -15.87 -22.66 -11.39
CA ARG A 168 -15.42 -22.79 -12.80
C ARG A 168 -15.13 -21.44 -13.43
N GLU A 169 -15.98 -20.45 -13.20
CA GLU A 169 -15.82 -19.09 -13.71
C GLU A 169 -14.61 -18.42 -13.07
N ALA A 170 -14.43 -18.53 -11.76
CA ALA A 170 -13.25 -18.00 -11.07
C ALA A 170 -11.95 -18.60 -11.63
N VAL A 171 -11.90 -19.91 -11.87
CA VAL A 171 -10.73 -20.57 -12.48
C VAL A 171 -10.49 -20.10 -13.91
N GLN A 172 -11.54 -19.91 -14.71
CA GLN A 172 -11.42 -19.38 -16.08
C GLN A 172 -10.85 -17.96 -16.07
N PHE A 173 -11.33 -17.10 -15.19
CA PHE A 173 -10.83 -15.73 -15.03
C PHE A 173 -9.33 -15.72 -14.66
N ILE A 174 -8.91 -16.53 -13.67
CA ILE A 174 -7.51 -16.64 -13.27
C ILE A 174 -6.63 -17.13 -14.43
N ARG A 175 -7.07 -18.15 -15.16
CA ARG A 175 -6.35 -18.67 -16.33
C ARG A 175 -6.18 -17.60 -17.41
N GLY A 176 -7.26 -16.87 -17.72
CA GLY A 176 -7.22 -15.78 -18.69
C GLY A 176 -6.23 -14.66 -18.27
N TYR A 177 -6.24 -14.29 -17.00
CA TYR A 177 -5.27 -13.34 -16.46
C TYR A 177 -3.81 -13.82 -16.58
N LEU A 178 -3.54 -15.08 -16.24
CA LEU A 178 -2.19 -15.64 -16.35
C LEU A 178 -1.70 -15.73 -17.81
N GLN A 179 -2.60 -16.03 -18.75
CA GLN A 179 -2.28 -16.02 -20.19
C GLN A 179 -1.96 -14.60 -20.66
N TYR A 180 -2.78 -13.61 -20.27
CA TYR A 180 -2.54 -12.21 -20.59
C TYR A 180 -1.19 -11.72 -20.03
N LYS A 181 -0.87 -12.06 -18.78
CA LYS A 181 0.42 -11.72 -18.17
C LYS A 181 1.60 -12.29 -18.96
N LYS A 182 1.54 -13.57 -19.36
CA LYS A 182 2.58 -14.20 -20.18
C LYS A 182 2.76 -13.51 -21.54
N MET A 183 1.68 -13.04 -22.15
CA MET A 183 1.76 -12.28 -23.42
C MET A 183 2.45 -10.94 -23.26
N LEU A 184 2.27 -10.27 -22.12
CA LEU A 184 2.96 -9.01 -21.83
C LEU A 184 4.46 -9.19 -21.55
N GLU A 185 4.83 -10.28 -20.87
CA GLU A 185 6.23 -10.62 -20.55
C GLU A 185 7.04 -11.09 -21.79
N ALA A 186 6.35 -11.50 -22.84
CA ALA A 186 6.97 -11.96 -24.11
C ALA A 186 7.19 -10.82 -25.12
N ARG A 187 6.81 -9.58 -24.81
CA ARG A 187 7.03 -8.36 -25.62
C ARG A 187 8.22 -7.57 -25.10
#